data_52455f87e42ceb774716d65a985360a2
#
_entry.id   52455f87e42ceb774716d65a985360a2
#
_cell.length_a   1.000
_cell.length_b   1.000
_cell.length_c   1.000
_cell.angle_alpha   90.00
_cell.angle_beta   90.00
_cell.angle_gamma   90.00
#
_symmetry.space_group_name_H-M   'P 1'
#
loop_
_entity.id
_entity.type
_entity.pdbx_description
1 polymer ?
#
loop_
_entity_poly.entity_id
_entity_poly.type
_entity_poly.pdbx_seq_one_letter_code
_entity_poly.pdbx_strand_id
1 'polypeptide(L)'
;STINEIVEEGMKAEKRKYLYKNLWIEKELTMLFGTTNTGKSLFAVQIAEEIARNGEKVIYFDYELSEQQLSDRYENADRTGHYVFSENLIRPNLDMDKYASYKERLKKLFERMEEASKLGIKIFIIDNITYLNPKLSDGVEASKFIINFKSKMEVLGVSVLLIGHTPKEQKNKTVLTLDKLAGSKNISNFIDSCFAIGKVEGENKIYIKQLKARSCAISLDENHVLVGTFTKRDDGLFEFAEEGTAMEKNLLKGKTDITPQKEHAFKLYQENYSYRKIASMIGVNDKTVKAWIQDYISYHNVKSYNYMDNNEIGLNNDNNNQLYSV
;
A
#
# COMPACT_ATOMS: atom_id res chain seq x y z
N SER A 1 -38.37 4.40 10.10
CA SER A 1 -37.90 3.04 10.35
C SER A 1 -37.14 2.98 11.66
N THR A 2 -37.35 1.93 12.45
CA THR A 2 -36.57 1.65 13.66
C THR A 2 -35.20 1.10 13.28
N ILE A 3 -34.24 1.13 14.22
CA ILE A 3 -32.93 0.50 13.99
C ILE A 3 -33.05 -1.00 13.69
N ASN A 4 -34.00 -1.69 14.38
CA ASN A 4 -34.22 -3.10 14.15
C ASN A 4 -34.70 -3.40 12.73
N GLU A 5 -35.66 -2.62 12.20
CA GLU A 5 -36.14 -2.77 10.83
C GLU A 5 -34.98 -2.59 9.84
N ILE A 6 -34.12 -1.57 10.03
CA ILE A 6 -32.95 -1.31 9.17
C ILE A 6 -31.94 -2.47 9.24
N VAL A 7 -31.68 -3.01 10.44
CA VAL A 7 -30.78 -4.15 10.63
C VAL A 7 -31.34 -5.41 9.95
N GLU A 8 -32.64 -5.69 10.09
CA GLU A 8 -33.30 -6.83 9.44
C GLU A 8 -33.26 -6.73 7.92
N GLU A 9 -33.49 -5.54 7.36
CA GLU A 9 -33.31 -5.29 5.92
C GLU A 9 -31.87 -5.49 5.48
N GLY A 10 -30.91 -4.98 6.25
CA GLY A 10 -29.49 -5.17 5.98
C GLY A 10 -29.05 -6.64 6.02
N MET A 11 -29.66 -7.46 6.90
CA MET A 11 -29.39 -8.90 6.98
C MET A 11 -29.92 -9.68 5.75
N LYS A 12 -30.95 -9.18 5.08
CA LYS A 12 -31.51 -9.76 3.86
C LYS A 12 -30.72 -9.34 2.62
N ALA A 13 -29.95 -8.24 2.69
CA ALA A 13 -29.13 -7.78 1.59
C ALA A 13 -27.95 -8.73 1.35
N GLU A 14 -27.51 -8.83 0.09
CA GLU A 14 -26.28 -9.55 -0.24
C GLU A 14 -25.09 -8.94 0.51
N LYS A 15 -24.19 -9.78 1.03
CA LYS A 15 -22.95 -9.33 1.64
C LYS A 15 -22.11 -8.62 0.59
N ARG A 16 -21.53 -7.48 0.96
CA ARG A 16 -20.63 -6.73 0.08
C ARG A 16 -19.42 -7.59 -0.31
N LYS A 17 -19.04 -7.50 -1.60
CA LYS A 17 -17.90 -8.24 -2.12
C LYS A 17 -16.59 -7.58 -1.68
N TYR A 18 -15.58 -8.39 -1.45
CA TYR A 18 -14.20 -7.95 -1.40
C TYR A 18 -13.70 -7.79 -2.84
N LEU A 19 -13.50 -6.56 -3.30
CA LEU A 19 -13.02 -6.29 -4.65
C LEU A 19 -11.53 -6.64 -4.78
N TYR A 20 -10.76 -6.35 -3.75
CA TYR A 20 -9.37 -6.74 -3.70
C TYR A 20 -8.95 -7.05 -2.26
N LYS A 21 -8.76 -8.33 -1.95
CA LYS A 21 -8.40 -8.80 -0.60
C LYS A 21 -9.26 -8.07 0.45
N ASN A 22 -8.70 -7.72 1.61
CA ASN A 22 -9.36 -6.88 2.62
C ASN A 22 -8.96 -5.39 2.50
N LEU A 23 -8.36 -4.99 1.38
CA LEU A 23 -7.92 -3.62 1.12
C LEU A 23 -9.02 -2.76 0.48
N TRP A 24 -9.89 -3.37 -0.31
CA TRP A 24 -10.96 -2.65 -1.01
C TRP A 24 -12.24 -3.48 -1.06
N ILE A 25 -13.31 -2.93 -0.50
CA ILE A 25 -14.62 -3.55 -0.41
C ILE A 25 -15.62 -2.79 -1.29
N GLU A 26 -16.59 -3.51 -1.83
CA GLU A 26 -17.64 -2.96 -2.69
C GLU A 26 -18.39 -1.79 -2.02
N LYS A 27 -18.73 -0.77 -2.81
CA LYS A 27 -19.43 0.45 -2.39
C LYS A 27 -18.67 1.31 -1.38
N GLU A 28 -17.35 1.14 -1.29
CA GLU A 28 -16.50 1.98 -0.48
C GLU A 28 -15.74 3.02 -1.30
N LEU A 29 -15.54 4.19 -0.69
CA LEU A 29 -14.54 5.16 -1.09
C LEU A 29 -13.23 4.80 -0.41
N THR A 30 -12.36 4.15 -1.15
CA THR A 30 -11.06 3.68 -0.67
C THR A 30 -9.95 4.57 -1.21
N MET A 31 -8.91 4.78 -0.43
CA MET A 31 -7.76 5.57 -0.84
C MET A 31 -6.47 4.79 -0.75
N LEU A 32 -5.68 4.83 -1.82
CA LEU A 32 -4.30 4.38 -1.89
C LEU A 32 -3.38 5.58 -1.92
N PHE A 33 -2.46 5.70 -0.98
CA PHE A 33 -1.48 6.76 -1.00
C PHE A 33 -0.05 6.29 -0.69
N GLY A 34 0.90 7.18 -0.89
CA GLY A 34 2.32 6.95 -0.65
C GLY A 34 3.15 8.02 -1.34
N THR A 35 4.44 8.05 -1.05
CA THR A 35 5.36 9.00 -1.69
C THR A 35 5.48 8.76 -3.20
N THR A 36 6.04 9.70 -3.92
CA THR A 36 6.30 9.55 -5.36
C THR A 36 7.24 8.36 -5.61
N ASN A 37 7.03 7.66 -6.72
CA ASN A 37 7.84 6.51 -7.14
C ASN A 37 7.84 5.32 -6.14
N THR A 38 6.70 5.07 -5.49
CA THR A 38 6.47 3.87 -4.66
C THR A 38 5.70 2.76 -5.39
N GLY A 39 5.34 2.96 -6.66
CA GLY A 39 4.58 1.96 -7.42
C GLY A 39 3.07 1.99 -7.23
N LYS A 40 2.48 3.08 -6.69
CA LYS A 40 1.02 3.19 -6.49
C LYS A 40 0.21 2.88 -7.74
N SER A 41 0.55 3.50 -8.87
CA SER A 41 -0.14 3.28 -10.15
C SER A 41 0.08 1.85 -10.67
N LEU A 42 1.27 1.26 -10.45
CA LEU A 42 1.51 -0.14 -10.81
C LEU A 42 0.61 -1.07 -10.01
N PHE A 43 0.52 -0.85 -8.70
CA PHE A 43 -0.34 -1.63 -7.82
C PHE A 43 -1.83 -1.45 -8.13
N ALA A 44 -2.25 -0.22 -8.44
CA ALA A 44 -3.62 0.06 -8.81
C ALA A 44 -4.03 -0.60 -10.15
N VAL A 45 -3.12 -0.65 -11.13
CA VAL A 45 -3.36 -1.38 -12.40
C VAL A 45 -3.42 -2.88 -12.15
N GLN A 46 -2.55 -3.44 -11.29
CA GLN A 46 -2.64 -4.85 -10.90
C GLN A 46 -3.99 -5.16 -10.24
N ILE A 47 -4.44 -4.34 -9.31
CA ILE A 47 -5.77 -4.47 -8.66
C ILE A 47 -6.88 -4.43 -9.72
N ALA A 48 -6.83 -3.45 -10.63
CA ALA A 48 -7.82 -3.29 -11.69
C ALA A 48 -7.89 -4.51 -12.61
N GLU A 49 -6.74 -5.01 -13.01
CA GLU A 49 -6.63 -6.18 -13.91
C GLU A 49 -7.12 -7.46 -13.22
N GLU A 50 -6.80 -7.66 -11.94
CA GLU A 50 -7.29 -8.81 -11.18
C GLU A 50 -8.82 -8.78 -11.06
N ILE A 51 -9.41 -7.63 -10.74
CA ILE A 51 -10.86 -7.45 -10.68
C ILE A 51 -11.50 -7.70 -12.06
N ALA A 52 -10.88 -7.15 -13.12
CA ALA A 52 -11.38 -7.28 -14.48
C ALA A 52 -11.31 -8.74 -14.99
N ARG A 53 -10.27 -9.47 -14.65
CA ARG A 53 -10.12 -10.90 -14.96
C ARG A 53 -11.14 -11.78 -14.23
N ASN A 54 -11.59 -11.34 -13.07
CA ASN A 54 -12.66 -11.99 -12.30
C ASN A 54 -14.07 -11.66 -12.85
N GLY A 55 -14.16 -10.98 -14.01
CA GLY A 55 -15.40 -10.74 -14.74
C GLY A 55 -16.11 -9.42 -14.44
N GLU A 56 -15.58 -8.60 -13.55
CA GLU A 56 -16.15 -7.28 -13.24
C GLU A 56 -15.58 -6.21 -14.20
N LYS A 57 -16.41 -5.29 -14.67
CA LYS A 57 -15.94 -4.16 -15.47
C LYS A 57 -15.39 -3.06 -14.60
N VAL A 58 -14.17 -2.62 -14.90
CA VAL A 58 -13.43 -1.57 -14.19
C VAL A 58 -13.10 -0.43 -15.15
N ILE A 59 -13.37 0.81 -14.75
CA ILE A 59 -12.88 1.98 -15.47
C ILE A 59 -11.73 2.60 -14.67
N TYR A 60 -10.56 2.72 -15.33
CA TYR A 60 -9.36 3.33 -14.81
C TYR A 60 -9.17 4.73 -15.43
N PHE A 61 -9.45 5.78 -14.67
CA PHE A 61 -9.22 7.17 -15.06
C PHE A 61 -7.77 7.54 -14.77
N ASP A 62 -6.93 7.46 -15.79
CA ASP A 62 -5.51 7.79 -15.71
C ASP A 62 -5.25 9.21 -16.23
N TYR A 63 -4.99 10.12 -15.32
CA TYR A 63 -4.67 11.52 -15.62
C TYR A 63 -3.15 11.79 -15.70
N GLU A 64 -2.31 10.79 -15.43
CA GLU A 64 -0.86 10.97 -15.38
C GLU A 64 -0.14 10.55 -16.63
N LEU A 65 -0.45 9.37 -17.17
CA LEU A 65 0.31 8.78 -18.25
C LEU A 65 -0.24 9.14 -19.64
N SER A 66 0.67 9.42 -20.56
CA SER A 66 0.36 9.42 -21.99
C SER A 66 0.22 7.99 -22.51
N GLU A 67 -0.36 7.83 -23.70
CA GLU A 67 -0.48 6.53 -24.37
C GLU A 67 0.89 5.90 -24.63
N GLN A 68 1.89 6.72 -25.02
CA GLN A 68 3.25 6.24 -25.23
C GLN A 68 3.88 5.72 -23.92
N GLN A 69 3.75 6.45 -22.82
CA GLN A 69 4.26 6.02 -21.51
C GLN A 69 3.59 4.74 -21.01
N LEU A 70 2.30 4.57 -21.31
CA LEU A 70 1.58 3.35 -20.99
C LEU A 70 2.10 2.18 -21.82
N SER A 71 2.29 2.37 -23.14
CA SER A 71 2.86 1.38 -24.05
C SER A 71 4.25 0.93 -23.58
N ASP A 72 5.16 1.88 -23.34
CA ASP A 72 6.52 1.60 -22.88
C ASP A 72 6.54 0.82 -21.55
N ARG A 73 5.56 1.11 -20.68
CA ARG A 73 5.44 0.45 -19.37
C ARG A 73 5.09 -1.03 -19.50
N TYR A 74 4.17 -1.37 -20.40
CA TYR A 74 3.61 -2.72 -20.51
C TYR A 74 4.09 -3.51 -21.75
N GLU A 75 5.10 -3.00 -22.43
CA GLU A 75 5.84 -3.73 -23.46
C GLU A 75 6.41 -5.03 -22.88
N ASN A 76 6.33 -6.15 -23.62
CA ASN A 76 6.91 -7.41 -23.19
C ASN A 76 8.46 -7.40 -23.23
N ALA A 77 9.10 -8.43 -22.68
CA ALA A 77 10.54 -8.45 -22.48
C ALA A 77 11.33 -8.43 -23.82
N ASP A 78 10.80 -9.04 -24.88
CA ASP A 78 11.42 -9.12 -26.20
C ASP A 78 11.03 -7.95 -27.14
N ARG A 79 10.21 -7.03 -26.66
CA ARG A 79 9.69 -5.85 -27.40
C ARG A 79 8.92 -6.19 -28.68
N THR A 80 8.34 -7.38 -28.76
CA THR A 80 7.54 -7.82 -29.91
C THR A 80 6.05 -7.54 -29.73
N GLY A 81 5.62 -7.20 -28.51
CA GLY A 81 4.24 -6.93 -28.15
C GLY A 81 4.13 -6.31 -26.77
N HIS A 82 2.99 -6.42 -26.19
CA HIS A 82 2.68 -5.89 -24.85
C HIS A 82 1.79 -6.86 -24.06
N TYR A 83 1.68 -6.63 -22.76
CA TYR A 83 0.72 -7.37 -21.94
C TYR A 83 -0.71 -7.18 -22.44
N VAL A 84 -1.44 -8.28 -22.60
CA VAL A 84 -2.85 -8.26 -23.02
C VAL A 84 -3.75 -8.18 -21.82
N PHE A 85 -4.24 -6.98 -21.55
CA PHE A 85 -5.19 -6.72 -20.47
C PHE A 85 -6.55 -7.34 -20.75
N SER A 86 -7.32 -7.58 -19.68
CA SER A 86 -8.73 -7.98 -19.78
C SER A 86 -9.54 -6.90 -20.51
N GLU A 87 -10.46 -7.32 -21.38
CA GLU A 87 -11.41 -6.41 -22.06
C GLU A 87 -12.36 -5.69 -21.07
N ASN A 88 -12.47 -6.21 -19.85
CA ASN A 88 -13.22 -5.58 -18.77
C ASN A 88 -12.46 -4.43 -18.10
N LEU A 89 -11.16 -4.25 -18.37
CA LEU A 89 -10.38 -3.10 -17.88
C LEU A 89 -10.39 -2.00 -18.95
N ILE A 90 -11.09 -0.92 -18.67
CA ILE A 90 -11.34 0.17 -19.59
C ILE A 90 -10.58 1.42 -19.14
N ARG A 91 -9.75 1.99 -20.02
CA ARG A 91 -9.11 3.30 -19.83
C ARG A 91 -9.69 4.29 -20.84
N PRO A 92 -10.54 5.25 -20.40
CA PRO A 92 -11.09 6.23 -21.32
C PRO A 92 -10.01 7.22 -21.79
N ASN A 93 -10.18 7.78 -22.99
CA ASN A 93 -9.34 8.89 -23.46
C ASN A 93 -9.71 10.18 -22.68
N LEU A 94 -8.72 10.77 -22.01
CA LEU A 94 -8.85 11.96 -21.17
C LEU A 94 -8.07 13.17 -21.70
N ASP A 95 -7.57 13.12 -22.94
CA ASP A 95 -6.68 14.18 -23.46
C ASP A 95 -7.33 15.56 -23.46
N MET A 96 -8.61 15.66 -23.79
CA MET A 96 -9.34 16.92 -23.74
C MET A 96 -9.55 17.44 -22.33
N ASP A 97 -9.51 16.57 -21.32
CA ASP A 97 -9.73 16.97 -19.92
C ASP A 97 -8.47 17.59 -19.31
N LYS A 98 -7.30 17.31 -19.86
CA LYS A 98 -6.01 17.86 -19.40
C LYS A 98 -5.96 19.38 -19.48
N TYR A 99 -6.70 19.97 -20.43
CA TYR A 99 -6.75 21.42 -20.65
C TYR A 99 -7.91 22.11 -19.94
N ALA A 100 -8.84 21.35 -19.35
CA ALA A 100 -9.99 21.90 -18.64
C ALA A 100 -9.58 22.40 -17.24
N SER A 101 -10.36 23.32 -16.68
CA SER A 101 -10.22 23.67 -15.27
C SER A 101 -10.49 22.45 -14.36
N TYR A 102 -9.96 22.47 -13.13
CA TYR A 102 -10.19 21.35 -12.20
C TYR A 102 -11.68 21.12 -11.89
N LYS A 103 -12.50 22.19 -11.89
CA LYS A 103 -13.95 22.09 -11.70
C LYS A 103 -14.64 21.40 -12.88
N GLU A 104 -14.22 21.71 -14.10
CA GLU A 104 -14.73 21.07 -15.32
C GLU A 104 -14.29 19.61 -15.38
N ARG A 105 -13.03 19.29 -15.03
CA ARG A 105 -12.56 17.91 -14.95
C ARG A 105 -13.39 17.06 -13.99
N LEU A 106 -13.65 17.58 -12.78
CA LEU A 106 -14.48 16.90 -11.80
C LEU A 106 -15.93 16.70 -12.29
N LYS A 107 -16.52 17.72 -12.93
CA LYS A 107 -17.86 17.62 -13.53
C LYS A 107 -17.89 16.51 -14.60
N LYS A 108 -16.96 16.54 -15.54
CA LYS A 108 -16.85 15.51 -16.60
C LYS A 108 -16.60 14.10 -16.04
N LEU A 109 -15.78 13.97 -14.99
CA LEU A 109 -15.58 12.69 -14.32
C LEU A 109 -16.91 12.15 -13.78
N PHE A 110 -17.68 12.96 -13.07
CA PHE A 110 -18.97 12.56 -12.54
C PHE A 110 -19.99 12.20 -13.62
N GLU A 111 -20.03 12.94 -14.72
CA GLU A 111 -20.88 12.64 -15.88
C GLU A 111 -20.52 11.25 -16.46
N ARG A 112 -19.24 10.99 -16.68
CA ARG A 112 -18.78 9.67 -17.18
C ARG A 112 -19.06 8.53 -16.20
N MET A 113 -18.85 8.75 -14.89
CA MET A 113 -19.19 7.75 -13.87
C MET A 113 -20.71 7.46 -13.86
N GLU A 114 -21.54 8.48 -14.03
CA GLU A 114 -22.99 8.32 -14.10
C GLU A 114 -23.42 7.54 -15.34
N GLU A 115 -22.89 7.88 -16.52
CA GLU A 115 -23.15 7.16 -17.77
C GLU A 115 -22.71 5.70 -17.67
N ALA A 116 -21.50 5.45 -17.19
CA ALA A 116 -20.99 4.11 -16.99
C ALA A 116 -21.83 3.30 -15.99
N SER A 117 -22.28 3.95 -14.90
CA SER A 117 -23.09 3.29 -13.88
C SER A 117 -24.45 2.85 -14.40
N LYS A 118 -25.05 3.60 -15.35
CA LYS A 118 -26.28 3.23 -16.07
C LYS A 118 -26.07 1.99 -16.96
N LEU A 119 -24.84 1.78 -17.46
CA LEU A 119 -24.44 0.59 -18.22
C LEU A 119 -24.00 -0.58 -17.32
N GLY A 120 -24.19 -0.48 -16.01
CA GLY A 120 -23.87 -1.54 -15.06
C GLY A 120 -22.41 -1.54 -14.58
N ILE A 121 -21.57 -0.58 -14.99
CA ILE A 121 -20.18 -0.49 -14.54
C ILE A 121 -20.15 0.25 -13.20
N LYS A 122 -19.66 -0.42 -12.16
CA LYS A 122 -19.74 0.07 -10.77
C LYS A 122 -18.39 0.23 -10.07
N ILE A 123 -17.28 -0.04 -10.76
CA ILE A 123 -15.94 -0.02 -10.16
C ILE A 123 -15.07 0.98 -10.93
N PHE A 124 -14.52 1.95 -10.19
CA PHE A 124 -13.74 3.05 -10.73
C PHE A 124 -12.43 3.23 -9.98
N ILE A 125 -11.35 3.43 -10.71
CA ILE A 125 -10.04 3.81 -10.16
C ILE A 125 -9.66 5.17 -10.73
N ILE A 126 -9.15 6.07 -9.90
CA ILE A 126 -8.82 7.45 -10.28
C ILE A 126 -7.38 7.75 -9.89
N ASP A 127 -6.53 7.89 -10.89
CA ASP A 127 -5.10 8.18 -10.77
C ASP A 127 -4.75 9.51 -11.46
N ASN A 128 -4.55 10.61 -10.71
CA ASN A 128 -4.64 10.74 -9.26
C ASN A 128 -5.59 11.87 -8.84
N ILE A 129 -5.90 11.90 -7.55
CA ILE A 129 -6.81 12.88 -6.94
C ILE A 129 -6.29 14.33 -7.04
N THR A 130 -4.95 14.53 -7.03
CA THR A 130 -4.33 15.87 -7.11
C THR A 130 -4.64 16.55 -8.44
N TYR A 131 -4.80 15.76 -9.50
CA TYR A 131 -5.18 16.28 -10.82
C TYR A 131 -6.63 16.78 -10.84
N LEU A 132 -7.51 16.16 -10.07
CA LEU A 132 -8.90 16.58 -9.94
C LEU A 132 -9.08 17.82 -9.08
N ASN A 133 -8.26 17.96 -8.04
CA ASN A 133 -8.29 19.13 -7.18
C ASN A 133 -6.89 19.46 -6.64
N PRO A 134 -6.20 20.45 -7.23
CA PRO A 134 -4.86 20.87 -6.79
C PRO A 134 -4.87 21.60 -5.43
N LYS A 135 -6.05 21.99 -4.91
CA LYS A 135 -6.21 22.68 -3.61
C LYS A 135 -6.46 21.73 -2.44
N LEU A 136 -6.16 20.43 -2.57
CA LEU A 136 -6.36 19.46 -1.50
C LEU A 136 -5.49 19.72 -0.26
N SER A 137 -4.47 20.55 -0.35
CA SER A 137 -3.72 21.03 0.82
C SER A 137 -4.50 21.98 1.71
N ASP A 138 -5.53 22.65 1.19
CA ASP A 138 -6.48 23.44 1.96
C ASP A 138 -7.53 22.51 2.58
N GLY A 139 -7.62 22.49 3.91
CA GLY A 139 -8.48 21.57 4.63
C GLY A 139 -9.99 21.78 4.35
N VAL A 140 -10.44 23.02 4.08
CA VAL A 140 -11.83 23.31 3.77
C VAL A 140 -12.17 22.83 2.37
N GLU A 141 -11.33 23.13 1.39
CA GLU A 141 -11.51 22.68 0.00
C GLU A 141 -11.39 21.15 -0.11
N ALA A 142 -10.49 20.52 0.64
CA ALA A 142 -10.39 19.07 0.72
C ALA A 142 -11.66 18.43 1.29
N SER A 143 -12.23 18.99 2.37
CA SER A 143 -13.47 18.49 2.94
C SER A 143 -14.66 18.62 1.98
N LYS A 144 -14.83 19.79 1.35
CA LYS A 144 -15.90 20.00 0.36
C LYS A 144 -15.78 19.01 -0.81
N PHE A 145 -14.57 18.82 -1.30
CA PHE A 145 -14.29 17.89 -2.40
C PHE A 145 -14.68 16.47 -2.03
N ILE A 146 -14.20 15.95 -0.91
CA ILE A 146 -14.38 14.55 -0.55
C ILE A 146 -15.84 14.24 -0.16
N ILE A 147 -16.53 15.18 0.51
CA ILE A 147 -17.95 15.05 0.84
C ILE A 147 -18.79 14.97 -0.44
N ASN A 148 -18.58 15.90 -1.38
CA ASN A 148 -19.28 15.91 -2.67
C ASN A 148 -19.01 14.62 -3.45
N PHE A 149 -17.74 14.17 -3.46
CA PHE A 149 -17.34 12.94 -4.14
C PHE A 149 -18.06 11.72 -3.55
N LYS A 150 -18.05 11.60 -2.22
CA LYS A 150 -18.70 10.50 -1.51
C LYS A 150 -20.21 10.49 -1.73
N SER A 151 -20.86 11.65 -1.63
CA SER A 151 -22.30 11.77 -1.91
C SER A 151 -22.65 11.32 -3.33
N LYS A 152 -21.86 11.70 -4.34
CA LYS A 152 -22.07 11.26 -5.72
C LYS A 152 -21.91 9.75 -5.87
N MET A 153 -20.89 9.16 -5.23
CA MET A 153 -20.68 7.70 -5.21
C MET A 153 -21.87 6.95 -4.61
N GLU A 154 -22.37 7.42 -3.46
CA GLU A 154 -23.48 6.79 -2.77
C GLU A 154 -24.76 6.80 -3.64
N VAL A 155 -25.06 7.94 -4.30
CA VAL A 155 -26.18 8.05 -5.25
C VAL A 155 -26.03 7.06 -6.42
N LEU A 156 -24.83 6.90 -6.94
CA LEU A 156 -24.57 5.99 -8.07
C LEU A 156 -24.43 4.51 -7.65
N GLY A 157 -24.26 4.24 -6.36
CA GLY A 157 -24.03 2.91 -5.83
C GLY A 157 -22.74 2.29 -6.37
N VAL A 158 -21.64 3.04 -6.41
CA VAL A 158 -20.37 2.66 -7.02
C VAL A 158 -19.26 2.50 -6.00
N SER A 159 -18.20 1.81 -6.38
CA SER A 159 -16.96 1.61 -5.62
C SER A 159 -15.86 2.44 -6.25
N VAL A 160 -15.09 3.18 -5.46
CA VAL A 160 -14.01 4.02 -6.00
C VAL A 160 -12.72 3.85 -5.22
N LEU A 161 -11.63 3.62 -5.94
CA LEU A 161 -10.26 3.70 -5.44
C LEU A 161 -9.63 5.02 -5.92
N LEU A 162 -9.33 5.92 -4.97
CA LEU A 162 -8.61 7.16 -5.24
C LEU A 162 -7.11 6.96 -4.97
N ILE A 163 -6.28 7.40 -5.91
CA ILE A 163 -4.82 7.39 -5.73
C ILE A 163 -4.37 8.80 -5.36
N GLY A 164 -3.62 8.91 -4.27
CA GLY A 164 -3.09 10.16 -3.76
C GLY A 164 -1.60 10.13 -3.47
N HIS A 165 -1.02 11.30 -3.31
CA HIS A 165 0.37 11.46 -2.91
C HIS A 165 0.47 11.94 -1.47
N THR A 166 1.49 11.49 -0.74
CA THR A 166 1.93 12.15 0.47
C THR A 166 2.73 13.39 0.10
N PRO A 167 2.70 14.47 0.91
CA PRO A 167 3.68 15.53 0.78
C PRO A 167 5.10 14.96 0.81
N LYS A 168 6.06 15.64 0.16
CA LYS A 168 7.47 15.23 0.22
C LYS A 168 7.90 15.13 1.68
N GLU A 169 8.36 13.94 2.07
CA GLU A 169 8.84 13.71 3.44
C GLU A 169 10.04 14.61 3.76
N GLN A 170 10.01 15.20 4.94
CA GLN A 170 11.20 15.76 5.57
C GLN A 170 12.14 14.60 5.94
N LYS A 171 13.43 14.90 6.10
CA LYS A 171 14.56 13.95 6.24
C LYS A 171 14.39 12.77 7.23
N ASN A 172 13.40 12.79 8.11
CA ASN A 172 13.15 11.71 9.08
C ASN A 172 12.08 10.77 8.55
N LYS A 173 12.48 9.58 8.14
CA LYS A 173 11.56 8.50 7.75
C LYS A 173 10.79 8.03 8.97
N THR A 174 9.50 8.21 8.93
CA THR A 174 8.58 7.87 10.01
C THR A 174 7.51 6.92 9.50
N VAL A 175 6.91 6.14 10.39
CA VAL A 175 5.80 5.23 10.09
C VAL A 175 4.69 5.92 9.29
N LEU A 176 4.02 5.18 8.42
CA LEU A 176 2.88 5.68 7.67
C LEU A 176 1.67 5.84 8.59
N THR A 177 1.06 7.02 8.56
CA THR A 177 -0.15 7.36 9.33
C THR A 177 -1.14 8.13 8.45
N LEU A 178 -2.41 8.16 8.85
CA LEU A 178 -3.43 8.94 8.13
C LEU A 178 -3.11 10.43 8.06
N ASP A 179 -2.43 10.97 9.07
CA ASP A 179 -2.04 12.40 9.11
C ASP A 179 -1.05 12.78 8.00
N LYS A 180 -0.35 11.79 7.41
CA LYS A 180 0.57 12.00 6.28
C LYS A 180 -0.12 12.05 4.93
N LEU A 181 -1.42 11.77 4.87
CA LEU A 181 -2.19 11.91 3.66
C LEU A 181 -2.24 13.39 3.24
N ALA A 182 -1.90 13.69 1.99
CA ALA A 182 -1.97 15.04 1.46
C ALA A 182 -3.42 15.55 1.52
N GLY A 183 -3.62 16.72 2.14
CA GLY A 183 -4.95 17.29 2.38
C GLY A 183 -5.50 17.01 3.77
N SER A 184 -4.71 16.35 4.63
CA SER A 184 -4.94 16.31 6.07
C SER A 184 -6.08 15.41 6.59
N LYS A 185 -6.27 15.47 7.91
CA LYS A 185 -7.34 14.85 8.70
C LYS A 185 -8.73 14.94 8.06
N ASN A 186 -8.97 15.97 7.25
CA ASN A 186 -10.27 16.20 6.63
C ASN A 186 -10.64 15.14 5.58
N ILE A 187 -9.69 14.68 4.76
CA ILE A 187 -9.96 13.60 3.80
C ILE A 187 -10.16 12.28 4.53
N SER A 188 -9.30 11.99 5.51
CA SER A 188 -9.35 10.72 6.24
C SER A 188 -10.65 10.48 7.00
N ASN A 189 -11.37 11.53 7.38
CA ASN A 189 -12.64 11.40 8.08
C ASN A 189 -13.77 10.86 7.19
N PHE A 190 -13.72 11.12 5.88
CA PHE A 190 -14.81 10.81 4.95
C PHE A 190 -14.57 9.57 4.09
N ILE A 191 -13.34 9.11 3.92
CA ILE A 191 -13.06 7.85 3.23
C ILE A 191 -13.44 6.65 4.11
N ASP A 192 -13.82 5.54 3.49
CA ASP A 192 -14.22 4.32 4.21
C ASP A 192 -13.00 3.47 4.56
N SER A 193 -12.11 3.27 3.60
CA SER A 193 -10.89 2.49 3.77
C SER A 193 -9.67 3.23 3.23
N CYS A 194 -8.51 2.93 3.78
CA CYS A 194 -7.25 3.55 3.36
C CYS A 194 -6.10 2.58 3.55
N PHE A 195 -5.28 2.46 2.52
CA PHE A 195 -4.01 1.75 2.61
C PHE A 195 -2.90 2.55 1.93
N ALA A 196 -1.67 2.30 2.34
CA ALA A 196 -0.52 3.07 1.90
C ALA A 196 0.63 2.18 1.47
N ILE A 197 1.44 2.70 0.54
CA ILE A 197 2.68 2.07 0.10
C ILE A 197 3.86 2.89 0.62
N GLY A 198 4.74 2.23 1.37
CA GLY A 198 6.01 2.76 1.84
C GLY A 198 7.21 2.07 1.18
N LYS A 199 8.38 2.70 1.25
CA LYS A 199 9.65 2.13 0.79
C LYS A 199 10.40 1.51 1.97
N VAL A 200 10.98 0.35 1.73
CA VAL A 200 11.94 -0.25 2.66
C VAL A 200 13.27 0.48 2.53
N GLU A 201 13.84 0.87 3.67
CA GLU A 201 15.09 1.62 3.68
C GLU A 201 16.27 0.77 3.23
N GLY A 202 17.06 1.32 2.28
CA GLY A 202 18.25 0.64 1.74
C GLY A 202 17.99 -0.59 0.88
N GLU A 203 16.74 -0.86 0.51
CA GLU A 203 16.34 -1.98 -0.36
C GLU A 203 15.44 -1.50 -1.49
N ASN A 204 15.45 -2.24 -2.61
CA ASN A 204 14.50 -2.02 -3.70
C ASN A 204 13.18 -2.77 -3.42
N LYS A 205 12.64 -2.55 -2.22
CA LYS A 205 11.38 -3.15 -1.76
C LYS A 205 10.41 -2.10 -1.29
N ILE A 206 9.16 -2.47 -1.29
CA ILE A 206 8.07 -1.67 -0.74
C ILE A 206 7.31 -2.48 0.31
N TYR A 207 6.51 -1.78 1.09
CA TYR A 207 5.54 -2.43 1.98
C TYR A 207 4.18 -1.76 1.86
N ILE A 208 3.14 -2.55 2.11
CA ILE A 208 1.73 -2.13 2.09
C ILE A 208 1.20 -2.20 3.52
N LYS A 209 0.55 -1.12 3.96
CA LYS A 209 -0.06 -0.97 5.28
C LYS A 209 -1.51 -0.51 5.16
N GLN A 210 -2.42 -1.13 5.91
CA GLN A 210 -3.77 -0.61 6.10
C GLN A 210 -3.77 0.44 7.20
N LEU A 211 -4.39 1.58 6.94
CA LEU A 211 -4.49 2.68 7.89
C LEU A 211 -5.91 2.92 8.37
N LYS A 212 -6.90 2.51 7.58
CA LYS A 212 -8.31 2.59 7.91
C LYS A 212 -9.08 1.48 7.19
N ALA A 213 -9.99 0.84 7.90
CA ALA A 213 -10.96 -0.08 7.33
C ALA A 213 -12.28 0.07 8.09
N ARG A 214 -13.37 0.42 7.39
CA ARG A 214 -14.69 0.59 8.02
C ARG A 214 -15.46 -0.72 8.06
N SER A 215 -15.31 -1.56 7.03
CA SER A 215 -16.18 -2.72 6.82
C SER A 215 -15.50 -4.06 7.10
N CYS A 216 -14.22 -4.06 7.45
CA CYS A 216 -13.47 -5.27 7.82
C CYS A 216 -12.44 -4.95 8.91
N ALA A 217 -11.84 -6.00 9.47
CA ALA A 217 -10.71 -5.86 10.38
C ALA A 217 -9.45 -5.43 9.63
N ILE A 218 -8.59 -4.62 10.26
CA ILE A 218 -7.24 -4.31 9.77
C ILE A 218 -6.37 -5.55 10.01
N SER A 219 -5.79 -6.09 8.95
CA SER A 219 -4.85 -7.22 9.02
C SER A 219 -3.41 -6.82 8.71
N LEU A 220 -3.22 -5.72 7.97
CA LEU A 220 -1.90 -5.19 7.63
C LEU A 220 -1.61 -3.93 8.45
N ASP A 221 -1.51 -4.08 9.76
CA ASP A 221 -1.18 -3.02 10.71
C ASP A 221 0.33 -2.71 10.76
N GLU A 222 0.77 -1.87 11.67
CA GLU A 222 2.18 -1.51 11.86
C GLU A 222 3.10 -2.66 12.28
N ASN A 223 2.54 -3.74 12.81
CA ASN A 223 3.27 -4.92 13.23
C ASN A 223 3.33 -5.98 12.13
N HIS A 224 2.43 -5.91 11.14
CA HIS A 224 2.24 -6.91 10.10
C HIS A 224 2.08 -6.27 8.71
N VAL A 225 2.95 -5.32 8.33
CA VAL A 225 2.91 -4.75 6.97
C VAL A 225 3.33 -5.80 5.95
N LEU A 226 2.67 -5.83 4.80
CA LEU A 226 3.00 -6.75 3.70
C LEU A 226 4.20 -6.21 2.92
N VAL A 227 5.29 -6.98 2.86
CA VAL A 227 6.54 -6.60 2.16
C VAL A 227 6.63 -7.33 0.82
N GLY A 228 7.16 -6.66 -0.18
CA GLY A 228 7.41 -7.26 -1.49
C GLY A 228 8.12 -6.32 -2.46
N THR A 229 8.23 -6.78 -3.70
CA THR A 229 8.92 -6.07 -4.78
C THR A 229 8.03 -6.05 -6.02
N PHE A 230 8.02 -4.92 -6.75
CA PHE A 230 7.44 -4.91 -8.09
C PHE A 230 8.42 -5.54 -9.08
N THR A 231 7.99 -6.60 -9.73
CA THR A 231 8.72 -7.26 -10.81
C THR A 231 7.95 -7.12 -12.11
N LYS A 232 8.67 -6.89 -13.21
CA LYS A 232 8.08 -6.94 -14.54
C LYS A 232 8.18 -8.37 -15.06
N ARG A 233 7.03 -8.97 -15.39
CA ARG A 233 6.96 -10.31 -15.98
C ARG A 233 7.39 -10.28 -17.44
N ASP A 234 7.71 -11.43 -18.01
CA ASP A 234 8.13 -11.55 -19.41
C ASP A 234 7.05 -11.08 -20.38
N ASP A 235 5.78 -11.25 -20.01
CA ASP A 235 4.63 -10.78 -20.80
C ASP A 235 4.39 -9.26 -20.70
N GLY A 236 5.14 -8.54 -19.86
CA GLY A 236 5.10 -7.09 -19.69
C GLY A 236 4.29 -6.59 -18.51
N LEU A 237 3.53 -7.43 -17.80
CA LEU A 237 2.80 -7.01 -16.62
C LEU A 237 3.75 -6.74 -15.44
N PHE A 238 3.51 -5.64 -14.74
CA PHE A 238 4.11 -5.42 -13.42
C PHE A 238 3.28 -6.12 -12.35
N GLU A 239 3.94 -6.93 -11.54
CA GLU A 239 3.33 -7.67 -10.44
C GLU A 239 4.06 -7.36 -9.13
N PHE A 240 3.28 -7.12 -8.08
CA PHE A 240 3.77 -7.05 -6.72
C PHE A 240 3.99 -8.49 -6.19
N ALA A 241 5.25 -8.91 -6.17
CA ALA A 241 5.64 -10.20 -5.61
C ALA A 241 5.72 -10.09 -4.09
N GLU A 242 4.79 -10.73 -3.40
CA GLU A 242 4.72 -10.75 -1.93
C GLU A 242 5.85 -11.61 -1.36
N GLU A 243 6.59 -11.08 -0.37
CA GLU A 243 7.70 -11.78 0.27
C GLU A 243 7.40 -12.17 1.72
N GLY A 244 6.30 -11.64 2.29
CA GLY A 244 5.88 -11.90 3.65
C GLY A 244 5.51 -10.63 4.42
N THR A 245 5.41 -10.74 5.74
CA THR A 245 5.06 -9.62 6.62
C THR A 245 6.21 -9.22 7.53
N ALA A 246 6.24 -7.96 7.95
CA ALA A 246 7.24 -7.43 8.87
C ALA A 246 6.65 -6.31 9.74
N MET A 247 7.37 -5.96 10.81
CA MET A 247 7.07 -4.75 11.58
C MET A 247 7.57 -3.51 10.81
N GLU A 248 6.70 -2.53 10.56
CA GLU A 248 7.02 -1.31 9.80
C GLU A 248 8.28 -0.60 10.32
N LYS A 249 8.41 -0.45 11.64
CA LYS A 249 9.57 0.22 12.25
C LYS A 249 10.91 -0.42 11.88
N ASN A 250 10.95 -1.71 11.57
CA ASN A 250 12.16 -2.42 11.19
C ASN A 250 12.55 -2.13 9.73
N LEU A 251 11.57 -1.81 8.88
CA LEU A 251 11.76 -1.48 7.47
C LEU A 251 12.25 -0.04 7.24
N LEU A 252 12.04 0.82 8.23
CA LEU A 252 12.46 2.23 8.20
C LEU A 252 13.89 2.44 8.70
N LYS A 253 14.45 1.46 9.39
CA LYS A 253 15.86 1.43 9.77
C LYS A 253 16.62 0.80 8.60
N GLY A 254 17.40 1.60 7.86
CA GLY A 254 18.26 1.03 6.80
C GLY A 254 19.11 -0.12 7.35
N LYS A 255 19.41 -1.08 6.48
CA LYS A 255 20.36 -2.18 6.80
C LYS A 255 21.75 -1.65 7.16
N THR A 256 21.98 -0.38 6.93
CA THR A 256 23.22 0.31 7.16
C THR A 256 23.05 1.33 8.28
N ASP A 257 23.27 0.83 9.46
CA ASP A 257 24.03 1.63 10.39
C ASP A 257 24.67 0.74 11.45
N ILE A 258 25.06 -0.47 11.04
CA ILE A 258 26.24 -1.07 11.64
C ILE A 258 27.39 -0.48 10.81
N THR A 259 27.72 0.79 11.08
CA THR A 259 28.96 1.34 10.54
C THR A 259 30.11 0.44 10.99
N PRO A 260 31.21 0.32 10.23
CA PRO A 260 32.41 -0.39 10.69
C PRO A 260 32.79 -0.05 12.15
N GLN A 261 32.44 1.18 12.61
CA GLN A 261 32.62 1.62 13.99
C GLN A 261 31.69 0.90 14.98
N LYS A 262 30.44 0.58 14.61
CA LYS A 262 29.52 -0.15 15.49
C LYS A 262 29.91 -1.62 15.61
N GLU A 263 30.32 -2.23 14.50
CA GLU A 263 30.86 -3.59 14.49
C GLU A 263 32.14 -3.69 15.33
N HIS A 264 33.03 -2.71 15.15
CA HIS A 264 34.24 -2.59 15.95
C HIS A 264 33.93 -2.38 17.43
N ALA A 265 32.95 -1.52 17.77
CA ALA A 265 32.50 -1.34 19.15
C ALA A 265 31.97 -2.65 19.76
N PHE A 266 31.18 -3.39 19.00
CA PHE A 266 30.64 -4.68 19.48
C PHE A 266 31.74 -5.73 19.67
N LYS A 267 32.70 -5.80 18.73
CA LYS A 267 33.86 -6.70 18.85
C LYS A 267 34.70 -6.40 20.11
N LEU A 268 35.00 -5.12 20.37
CA LEU A 268 35.67 -4.70 21.59
C LEU A 268 34.86 -5.03 22.85
N TYR A 269 33.52 -4.91 22.78
CA TYR A 269 32.65 -5.30 23.89
C TYR A 269 32.69 -6.82 24.15
N GLN A 270 32.74 -7.66 23.12
CA GLN A 270 32.94 -9.11 23.27
C GLN A 270 34.32 -9.46 23.87
N GLU A 271 35.32 -8.61 23.67
CA GLU A 271 36.64 -8.68 24.31
C GLU A 271 36.66 -8.12 25.74
N ASN A 272 35.48 -7.87 26.34
CA ASN A 272 35.28 -7.38 27.70
C ASN A 272 35.80 -5.95 27.99
N TYR A 273 35.96 -5.10 26.97
CA TYR A 273 36.24 -3.68 27.21
C TYR A 273 35.01 -2.95 27.75
N SER A 274 35.22 -2.03 28.69
CA SER A 274 34.11 -1.18 29.19
C SER A 274 33.66 -0.16 28.15
N TYR A 275 32.39 0.26 28.22
CA TYR A 275 31.83 1.27 27.31
C TYR A 275 32.67 2.57 27.22
N ARG A 276 33.23 3.01 28.34
CA ARG A 276 34.10 4.19 28.36
C ARG A 276 35.42 3.96 27.62
N LYS A 277 36.00 2.77 27.75
CA LYS A 277 37.22 2.43 27.04
C LYS A 277 36.99 2.33 25.54
N ILE A 278 35.90 1.67 25.14
CA ILE A 278 35.47 1.58 23.73
C ILE A 278 35.23 2.97 23.17
N ALA A 279 34.49 3.82 23.89
CA ALA A 279 34.21 5.21 23.50
C ALA A 279 35.48 6.01 23.23
N SER A 280 36.48 5.88 24.10
CA SER A 280 37.78 6.50 23.94
C SER A 280 38.56 5.97 22.73
N MET A 281 38.44 4.69 22.40
CA MET A 281 39.13 4.07 21.26
C MET A 281 38.51 4.43 19.90
N ILE A 282 37.19 4.61 19.88
CA ILE A 282 36.42 4.89 18.64
C ILE A 282 36.19 6.40 18.42
N GLY A 283 36.40 7.24 19.45
CA GLY A 283 36.22 8.69 19.34
C GLY A 283 34.75 9.14 19.47
N VAL A 284 33.93 8.41 20.22
CA VAL A 284 32.51 8.76 20.49
C VAL A 284 32.24 8.81 22.00
N ASN A 285 31.05 9.21 22.43
CA ASN A 285 30.71 9.15 23.86
C ASN A 285 30.25 7.75 24.31
N ASP A 286 30.36 7.44 25.59
CA ASP A 286 30.02 6.16 26.18
C ASP A 286 28.52 5.81 26.09
N LYS A 287 27.63 6.80 26.09
CA LYS A 287 26.18 6.60 25.88
C LYS A 287 25.89 6.13 24.44
N THR A 288 26.62 6.67 23.48
CA THR A 288 26.52 6.25 22.06
C THR A 288 26.97 4.80 21.90
N VAL A 289 28.12 4.42 22.50
CA VAL A 289 28.60 3.03 22.51
C VAL A 289 27.59 2.06 23.13
N LYS A 290 27.03 2.44 24.28
CA LYS A 290 26.00 1.63 24.96
C LYS A 290 24.77 1.41 24.08
N ALA A 291 24.27 2.48 23.44
CA ALA A 291 23.14 2.37 22.51
C ALA A 291 23.45 1.46 21.33
N TRP A 292 24.62 1.60 20.70
CA TRP A 292 25.05 0.75 19.57
C TRP A 292 25.13 -0.72 19.94
N ILE A 293 25.67 -1.05 21.11
CA ILE A 293 25.81 -2.43 21.59
C ILE A 293 24.45 -3.02 21.93
N GLN A 294 23.55 -2.27 22.56
CA GLN A 294 22.19 -2.71 22.85
C GLN A 294 21.38 -2.98 21.57
N ASP A 295 21.47 -2.10 20.59
CA ASP A 295 20.84 -2.28 19.28
C ASP A 295 21.39 -3.55 18.57
N TYR A 296 22.68 -3.78 18.63
CA TYR A 296 23.33 -4.94 18.03
C TYR A 296 22.90 -6.26 18.69
N ILE A 297 22.85 -6.31 20.01
CA ILE A 297 22.39 -7.47 20.77
C ILE A 297 20.92 -7.77 20.47
N SER A 298 20.05 -6.74 20.46
CA SER A 298 18.65 -6.93 20.14
C SER A 298 18.42 -7.45 18.73
N TYR A 299 19.19 -7.00 17.75
CA TYR A 299 19.14 -7.45 16.37
C TYR A 299 19.56 -8.92 16.21
N HIS A 300 20.63 -9.35 16.89
CA HIS A 300 21.12 -10.71 16.81
C HIS A 300 20.29 -11.72 17.62
N ASN A 301 19.72 -11.31 18.75
CA ASN A 301 18.79 -12.15 19.51
C ASN A 301 17.52 -12.46 18.74
N VAL A 302 16.99 -11.50 17.98
CA VAL A 302 15.84 -11.75 17.09
C VAL A 302 16.18 -12.74 15.98
N LYS A 303 17.40 -12.71 15.41
CA LYS A 303 17.83 -13.69 14.41
C LYS A 303 18.02 -15.10 14.99
N SER A 304 18.52 -15.24 16.22
CA SER A 304 18.70 -16.55 16.86
C SER A 304 17.35 -17.18 17.21
N TYR A 305 16.34 -16.41 17.63
CA TYR A 305 15.00 -16.93 17.86
C TYR A 305 14.34 -17.43 16.55
N ASN A 306 14.45 -16.69 15.47
CA ASN A 306 13.91 -17.12 14.17
C ASN A 306 14.65 -18.33 13.57
N TYR A 307 15.88 -18.58 13.97
CA TYR A 307 16.64 -19.75 13.51
C TYR A 307 16.34 -21.00 14.35
N MET A 308 16.01 -20.85 15.63
CA MET A 308 15.57 -21.95 16.52
C MET A 308 14.15 -22.43 16.19
N ASP A 309 13.20 -21.53 15.96
CA ASP A 309 11.82 -21.88 15.59
C ASP A 309 11.73 -22.63 14.25
N ASN A 310 12.60 -22.33 13.28
CA ASN A 310 12.64 -23.05 12.00
C ASN A 310 13.32 -24.42 12.08
N ASN A 311 14.17 -24.68 13.08
CA ASN A 311 14.80 -25.98 13.29
C ASN A 311 14.00 -26.92 14.19
N GLU A 312 13.16 -26.41 15.09
CA GLU A 312 12.25 -27.25 15.90
C GLU A 312 11.04 -27.77 15.11
N ILE A 313 10.61 -27.05 14.05
CA ILE A 313 9.55 -27.54 13.14
C ILE A 313 10.04 -28.65 12.20
N GLY A 314 11.35 -28.75 11.97
CA GLY A 314 11.96 -29.77 11.11
C GLY A 314 12.23 -31.14 11.78
N LEU A 315 12.13 -31.25 13.10
CA LEU A 315 12.55 -32.47 13.82
C LEU A 315 11.40 -33.32 14.36
N ASN A 316 10.11 -32.92 14.15
CA ASN A 316 8.97 -33.67 14.67
C ASN A 316 8.17 -34.47 13.61
N ASN A 317 8.69 -34.68 12.40
CA ASN A 317 7.98 -35.45 11.35
C ASN A 317 8.57 -36.85 11.05
N ASP A 318 9.55 -37.36 11.81
CA ASP A 318 10.13 -38.66 11.52
C ASP A 318 9.96 -39.76 12.62
N ASN A 319 8.99 -39.63 13.51
CA ASN A 319 8.70 -40.69 14.48
C ASN A 319 7.19 -40.94 14.65
N ASN A 320 6.54 -41.45 13.60
CA ASN A 320 5.29 -42.21 13.76
C ASN A 320 5.03 -43.12 12.53
N ASN A 321 5.91 -44.07 12.31
CA ASN A 321 5.61 -45.25 11.48
C ASN A 321 6.36 -46.46 12.02
N GLN A 322 5.92 -46.99 13.16
CA GLN A 322 6.06 -48.40 13.53
C GLN A 322 5.20 -48.62 14.78
N LEU A 323 4.13 -49.30 14.56
CA LEU A 323 3.49 -50.27 15.47
C LEU A 323 2.01 -50.42 15.09
N TYR A 324 1.73 -51.40 14.27
CA TYR A 324 0.57 -52.32 14.36
C TYR A 324 0.71 -53.36 13.26
N SER A 325 1.37 -54.46 13.65
CA SER A 325 1.17 -55.78 13.06
C SER A 325 1.07 -56.76 14.26
N VAL A 326 -0.13 -57.14 14.61
CA VAL A 326 -0.65 -58.47 14.87
C VAL A 326 -2.16 -58.35 14.97
#